data_ab0ecd90834c5845654980a5d2e02a0c
#
_entry.id   ab0ecd90834c5845654980a5d2e02a0c
#
_cell.length_a   1.000
_cell.length_b   1.000
_cell.length_c   1.000
_cell.angle_alpha   90.00
_cell.angle_beta   90.00
_cell.angle_gamma   90.00
#
_symmetry.space_group_name_H-M   'P 1'
#
loop_
_entity.id
_entity.type
_entity.pdbx_description
1 polymer ?
#
loop_
_entity_poly.entity_id
_entity_poly.type
_entity_poly.pdbx_seq_one_letter_code
_entity_poly.pdbx_strand_id
1 'polypeptide(L)'
;MGLADIHIHLLFGVDDGAKDEDEMHAMLDSAYQAGTRVLCCTPHFHPGYFGDNYDKVTAAFKRLSSYVQKIYPDMALYLGNELRYEPECVNWLRQGVCRTVNGTRYVLVDFSEAAPEKVIGNGLHALLNAGYIPILAHVERYRSLHGRISAIQAFWHDGVVLQADTQSLFRGFGLLVQRQCRKLLSLGLIDLFSSDAHNCTSRPPEMLTCFNYISKKYSADYAAALCCNNAIRLLHGETVRKDFF
;
A
#
# COMPACT_ATOMS: atom_id res chain seq x y z
N MET A 1 -11.29 16.11 -7.22
CA MET A 1 -11.03 14.67 -7.10
C MET A 1 -10.04 14.50 -5.94
N GLY A 2 -10.33 13.68 -4.95
CA GLY A 2 -9.45 13.48 -3.80
C GLY A 2 -8.37 12.45 -4.08
N LEU A 3 -7.27 12.49 -3.32
CA LEU A 3 -6.21 11.48 -3.37
C LEU A 3 -6.69 10.18 -2.70
N ALA A 4 -6.08 9.06 -3.08
CA ALA A 4 -6.40 7.75 -2.53
C ALA A 4 -5.13 7.07 -1.99
N ASP A 5 -5.21 6.58 -0.76
CA ASP A 5 -4.12 5.89 -0.07
C ASP A 5 -4.60 4.50 0.37
N ILE A 6 -3.99 3.45 -0.18
CA ILE A 6 -4.41 2.06 0.08
C ILE A 6 -3.41 1.28 0.93
N HIS A 7 -2.40 1.96 1.45
CA HIS A 7 -1.41 1.36 2.33
C HIS A 7 -1.09 2.32 3.48
N ILE A 8 -1.77 2.13 4.62
CA ILE A 8 -1.64 2.98 5.80
C ILE A 8 -1.95 2.17 7.08
N HIS A 9 -1.12 2.34 8.11
CA HIS A 9 -1.25 1.71 9.43
C HIS A 9 -1.94 2.66 10.41
N LEU A 10 -3.19 2.96 10.09
CA LEU A 10 -3.98 3.97 10.80
C LEU A 10 -4.65 3.44 12.06
N LEU A 11 -4.95 2.12 12.11
CA LEU A 11 -5.71 1.52 13.21
C LEU A 11 -4.84 1.38 14.47
N PHE A 12 -5.20 2.07 15.55
CA PHE A 12 -4.37 2.08 16.75
C PHE A 12 -4.34 0.73 17.48
N GLY A 13 -3.17 0.39 18.01
CA GLY A 13 -2.97 -0.75 18.90
C GLY A 13 -3.14 -2.13 18.28
N VAL A 14 -3.08 -2.24 16.94
CA VAL A 14 -3.20 -3.51 16.22
C VAL A 14 -1.88 -3.97 15.61
N ASP A 15 -0.99 -3.04 15.30
CA ASP A 15 0.34 -3.27 14.76
C ASP A 15 1.32 -2.15 15.22
N ASP A 16 2.36 -1.84 14.47
CA ASP A 16 3.35 -0.79 14.75
C ASP A 16 2.98 0.58 14.15
N GLY A 17 1.73 0.76 13.69
CA GLY A 17 1.19 2.04 13.26
C GLY A 17 0.81 2.94 14.44
N ALA A 18 -0.36 3.60 14.34
CA ALA A 18 -0.85 4.49 15.40
C ALA A 18 -0.87 3.78 16.77
N LYS A 19 -0.21 4.37 17.77
CA LYS A 19 -0.05 3.78 19.11
C LYS A 19 -1.31 3.91 19.97
N ASP A 20 -2.09 4.97 19.74
CA ASP A 20 -3.31 5.32 20.49
C ASP A 20 -4.34 6.00 19.57
N GLU A 21 -5.52 6.27 20.13
CA GLU A 21 -6.62 6.88 19.40
C GLU A 21 -6.34 8.32 18.98
N ASP A 22 -5.58 9.06 19.79
CA ASP A 22 -5.22 10.46 19.49
C ASP A 22 -4.27 10.51 18.29
N GLU A 23 -3.29 9.62 18.22
CA GLU A 23 -2.39 9.53 17.06
C GLU A 23 -3.12 9.05 15.80
N MET A 24 -4.04 8.09 15.92
CA MET A 24 -4.91 7.67 14.82
C MET A 24 -5.70 8.86 14.25
N HIS A 25 -6.32 9.67 15.12
CA HIS A 25 -7.05 10.86 14.69
C HIS A 25 -6.13 11.90 14.06
N ALA A 26 -4.96 12.14 14.65
CA ALA A 26 -3.99 13.09 14.09
C ALA A 26 -3.48 12.67 12.70
N MET A 27 -3.23 11.38 12.48
CA MET A 27 -2.86 10.84 11.17
C MET A 27 -4.01 10.99 10.16
N LEU A 28 -5.25 10.70 10.57
CA LEU A 28 -6.44 10.87 9.72
C LEU A 28 -6.63 12.33 9.32
N ASP A 29 -6.53 13.25 10.28
CA ASP A 29 -6.65 14.70 10.06
C ASP A 29 -5.58 15.19 9.08
N SER A 30 -4.34 14.74 9.27
CA SER A 30 -3.21 15.05 8.36
C SER A 30 -3.48 14.55 6.94
N ALA A 31 -3.94 13.30 6.78
CA ALA A 31 -4.31 12.73 5.49
C ALA A 31 -5.44 13.54 4.82
N TYR A 32 -6.48 13.88 5.58
CA TYR A 32 -7.61 14.65 5.08
C TYR A 32 -7.22 16.06 4.63
N GLN A 33 -6.42 16.76 5.44
CA GLN A 33 -5.91 18.09 5.12
C GLN A 33 -4.97 18.06 3.90
N ALA A 34 -4.22 16.99 3.70
CA ALA A 34 -3.41 16.74 2.50
C ALA A 34 -4.24 16.37 1.26
N GLY A 35 -5.56 16.37 1.34
CA GLY A 35 -6.44 16.11 0.19
C GLY A 35 -6.79 14.64 -0.05
N THR A 36 -6.42 13.73 0.83
CA THR A 36 -6.85 12.33 0.76
C THR A 36 -8.33 12.22 1.08
N ARG A 37 -9.08 11.50 0.25
CA ARG A 37 -10.53 11.29 0.39
C ARG A 37 -10.91 9.80 0.33
N VAL A 38 -9.95 8.95 -0.01
CA VAL A 38 -10.12 7.50 -0.04
C VAL A 38 -8.97 6.88 0.74
N LEU A 39 -9.28 6.14 1.79
CA LEU A 39 -8.30 5.42 2.62
C LEU A 39 -8.65 3.94 2.68
N CYS A 40 -7.65 3.07 2.51
CA CYS A 40 -7.77 1.67 2.89
C CYS A 40 -6.77 1.38 4.03
N CYS A 41 -7.29 1.16 5.22
CA CYS A 41 -6.47 0.71 6.35
C CYS A 41 -5.95 -0.69 6.07
N THR A 42 -4.64 -0.86 6.13
CA THR A 42 -3.97 -2.13 5.83
C THR A 42 -3.01 -2.52 6.96
N PRO A 43 -3.53 -2.72 8.18
CA PRO A 43 -2.68 -3.14 9.28
C PRO A 43 -1.97 -4.44 8.92
N HIS A 44 -0.76 -4.63 9.48
CA HIS A 44 0.00 -5.85 9.30
C HIS A 44 -0.77 -7.10 9.69
N PHE A 45 -0.70 -8.11 8.84
CA PHE A 45 -1.01 -9.49 9.20
C PHE A 45 0.29 -10.30 9.20
N HIS A 46 0.83 -10.51 10.39
CA HIS A 46 2.07 -11.25 10.64
C HIS A 46 1.93 -12.06 11.93
N PRO A 47 1.33 -13.29 11.88
CA PRO A 47 0.97 -14.06 13.07
C PRO A 47 2.13 -14.31 14.04
N GLY A 48 3.35 -14.51 13.53
CA GLY A 48 4.54 -14.72 14.35
C GLY A 48 5.05 -13.48 15.09
N TYR A 49 4.53 -12.27 14.78
CA TYR A 49 4.99 -11.01 15.35
C TYR A 49 3.88 -10.23 16.07
N PHE A 50 2.74 -10.00 15.40
CA PHE A 50 1.60 -9.25 15.97
C PHE A 50 0.52 -10.17 16.55
N GLY A 51 0.67 -11.50 16.39
CA GLY A 51 -0.32 -12.49 16.80
C GLY A 51 -1.58 -12.47 15.94
N ASP A 52 -2.63 -13.14 16.44
CA ASP A 52 -3.95 -13.07 15.82
C ASP A 52 -4.62 -11.75 16.23
N ASN A 53 -4.62 -10.79 15.32
CA ASN A 53 -5.18 -9.45 15.55
C ASN A 53 -6.51 -9.21 14.79
N TYR A 54 -7.11 -10.25 14.17
CA TYR A 54 -8.28 -10.10 13.32
C TYR A 54 -9.46 -9.38 13.99
N ASP A 55 -9.82 -9.80 15.20
CA ASP A 55 -10.94 -9.18 15.95
C ASP A 55 -10.61 -7.78 16.43
N LYS A 56 -9.35 -7.54 16.85
CA LYS A 56 -8.87 -6.20 17.24
C LYS A 56 -8.95 -5.23 16.06
N VAL A 57 -8.48 -5.64 14.89
CA VAL A 57 -8.55 -4.89 13.64
C VAL A 57 -10.02 -4.57 13.29
N THR A 58 -10.91 -5.56 13.39
CA THR A 58 -12.34 -5.37 13.13
C THR A 58 -12.96 -4.33 14.07
N ALA A 59 -12.65 -4.41 15.37
CA ALA A 59 -13.17 -3.48 16.37
C ALA A 59 -12.60 -2.05 16.18
N ALA A 60 -11.30 -1.92 15.93
CA ALA A 60 -10.66 -0.63 15.67
C ALA A 60 -11.21 0.02 14.40
N PHE A 61 -11.36 -0.74 13.32
CA PHE A 61 -11.94 -0.24 12.08
C PHE A 61 -13.38 0.25 12.24
N LYS A 62 -14.21 -0.46 13.03
CA LYS A 62 -15.58 -0.03 13.31
C LYS A 62 -15.62 1.31 14.05
N ARG A 63 -14.73 1.52 15.02
CA ARG A 63 -14.59 2.81 15.74
C ARG A 63 -14.19 3.93 14.79
N LEU A 64 -13.12 3.71 14.01
CA LEU A 64 -12.66 4.66 13.02
C LEU A 64 -13.74 5.01 12.00
N SER A 65 -14.47 4.01 11.49
CA SER A 65 -15.56 4.23 10.51
C SER A 65 -16.67 5.13 11.08
N SER A 66 -17.05 4.92 12.35
CA SER A 66 -18.05 5.77 13.01
C SER A 66 -17.55 7.20 13.19
N TYR A 67 -16.26 7.38 13.49
CA TYR A 67 -15.64 8.71 13.60
C TYR A 67 -15.58 9.40 12.24
N VAL A 68 -15.08 8.72 11.20
CA VAL A 68 -14.98 9.26 9.83
C VAL A 68 -16.34 9.68 9.30
N GLN A 69 -17.36 8.84 9.47
CA GLN A 69 -18.72 9.15 9.02
C GLN A 69 -19.28 10.45 9.66
N LYS A 70 -18.89 10.74 10.90
CA LYS A 70 -19.34 11.92 11.65
C LYS A 70 -18.53 13.17 11.28
N ILE A 71 -17.20 13.05 11.16
CA ILE A 71 -16.29 14.21 11.04
C ILE A 71 -15.91 14.48 9.59
N TYR A 72 -15.76 13.45 8.77
CA TYR A 72 -15.33 13.53 7.37
C TYR A 72 -16.27 12.74 6.45
N PRO A 73 -17.54 13.18 6.30
CA PRO A 73 -18.57 12.42 5.58
C PRO A 73 -18.29 12.27 4.07
N ASP A 74 -17.35 13.03 3.52
CA ASP A 74 -16.88 12.94 2.14
C ASP A 74 -15.63 12.05 1.96
N MET A 75 -15.16 11.41 3.04
CA MET A 75 -14.06 10.44 2.99
C MET A 75 -14.60 9.00 2.96
N ALA A 76 -14.16 8.25 1.96
CA ALA A 76 -14.42 6.81 1.87
C ALA A 76 -13.34 6.02 2.61
N LEU A 77 -13.76 5.06 3.46
CA LEU A 77 -12.87 4.25 4.27
C LEU A 77 -13.06 2.76 3.92
N TYR A 78 -11.96 2.08 3.70
CA TYR A 78 -11.88 0.66 3.35
C TYR A 78 -10.93 -0.09 4.29
N LEU A 79 -10.97 -1.42 4.26
CA LEU A 79 -10.15 -2.29 5.10
C LEU A 79 -9.50 -3.39 4.25
N GLY A 80 -8.26 -3.67 4.53
CA GLY A 80 -7.48 -4.80 4.05
C GLY A 80 -6.48 -5.24 5.11
N ASN A 81 -5.45 -5.98 4.69
CA ASN A 81 -4.24 -6.22 5.47
C ASN A 81 -3.01 -6.01 4.57
N GLU A 82 -1.92 -5.56 5.15
CA GLU A 82 -0.59 -5.81 4.61
C GLU A 82 -0.12 -7.16 5.12
N LEU A 83 -0.06 -8.12 4.20
CA LEU A 83 0.24 -9.51 4.50
C LEU A 83 1.75 -9.74 4.43
N ARG A 84 2.41 -10.04 5.57
CA ARG A 84 3.77 -10.55 5.54
C ARG A 84 3.77 -11.91 4.87
N TYR A 85 4.49 -12.04 3.75
CA TYR A 85 4.52 -13.28 3.01
C TYR A 85 5.16 -14.42 3.81
N GLU A 86 4.39 -15.50 3.93
CA GLU A 86 4.79 -16.81 4.41
C GLU A 86 4.19 -17.88 3.49
N PRO A 87 4.72 -19.11 3.42
CA PRO A 87 4.17 -20.17 2.58
C PRO A 87 2.69 -20.47 2.83
N GLU A 88 2.21 -20.20 4.03
CA GLU A 88 0.82 -20.40 4.49
C GLU A 88 -0.15 -19.32 4.01
N CYS A 89 0.33 -18.23 3.44
CA CYS A 89 -0.48 -17.05 3.08
C CYS A 89 -1.73 -17.38 2.25
N VAL A 90 -1.60 -18.26 1.27
CA VAL A 90 -2.72 -18.71 0.42
C VAL A 90 -3.79 -19.41 1.26
N ASN A 91 -3.39 -20.22 2.24
CA ASN A 91 -4.33 -20.90 3.14
C ASN A 91 -5.01 -19.91 4.07
N TRP A 92 -4.28 -18.95 4.63
CA TRP A 92 -4.85 -17.89 5.47
C TRP A 92 -5.90 -17.07 4.72
N LEU A 93 -5.62 -16.69 3.48
CA LEU A 93 -6.57 -15.98 2.63
C LEU A 93 -7.84 -16.82 2.35
N ARG A 94 -7.68 -18.11 2.03
CA ARG A 94 -8.81 -19.03 1.79
C ARG A 94 -9.67 -19.28 3.03
N GLN A 95 -9.05 -19.30 4.20
CA GLN A 95 -9.73 -19.46 5.49
C GLN A 95 -10.35 -18.17 6.00
N GLY A 96 -10.03 -17.02 5.38
CA GLY A 96 -10.54 -15.71 5.79
C GLY A 96 -9.97 -15.21 7.12
N VAL A 97 -8.82 -15.74 7.57
CA VAL A 97 -8.14 -15.27 8.80
C VAL A 97 -7.32 -13.99 8.55
N CYS A 98 -7.06 -13.66 7.29
CA CYS A 98 -6.56 -12.35 6.87
C CYS A 98 -7.40 -11.80 5.72
N ARG A 99 -7.26 -10.51 5.45
CA ARG A 99 -8.12 -9.80 4.49
C ARG A 99 -7.38 -9.49 3.21
N THR A 100 -8.08 -9.67 2.09
CA THR A 100 -7.73 -9.01 0.84
C THR A 100 -8.07 -7.52 0.92
N VAL A 101 -7.62 -6.71 -0.03
CA VAL A 101 -7.95 -5.28 -0.09
C VAL A 101 -9.43 -5.13 -0.43
N ASN A 102 -10.22 -4.63 0.52
CA ASN A 102 -11.65 -4.42 0.42
C ASN A 102 -12.45 -5.66 -0.08
N GLY A 103 -12.05 -6.88 0.27
CA GLY A 103 -12.73 -8.10 -0.16
C GLY A 103 -12.60 -8.41 -1.67
N THR A 104 -11.75 -7.70 -2.40
CA THR A 104 -11.45 -7.95 -3.81
C THR A 104 -10.46 -9.10 -3.97
N ARG A 105 -9.99 -9.37 -5.18
CA ARG A 105 -8.88 -10.33 -5.41
C ARG A 105 -7.50 -9.75 -5.13
N TYR A 106 -7.39 -8.45 -4.87
CA TYR A 106 -6.12 -7.80 -4.61
C TYR A 106 -5.62 -8.07 -3.19
N VAL A 107 -4.35 -8.45 -3.06
CA VAL A 107 -3.67 -8.76 -1.81
C VAL A 107 -2.44 -7.86 -1.70
N LEU A 108 -2.42 -6.96 -0.75
CA LEU A 108 -1.22 -6.20 -0.42
C LEU A 108 -0.28 -7.13 0.34
N VAL A 109 0.89 -7.38 -0.22
CA VAL A 109 1.88 -8.33 0.32
C VAL A 109 3.24 -7.68 0.43
N ASP A 110 3.87 -7.86 1.57
CA ASP A 110 5.25 -7.49 1.80
C ASP A 110 6.14 -8.71 2.07
N PHE A 111 7.45 -8.50 1.90
CA PHE A 111 8.51 -9.47 2.20
C PHE A 111 9.55 -8.79 3.11
N SER A 112 10.45 -9.57 3.70
CA SER A 112 11.62 -8.96 4.32
C SER A 112 12.38 -8.12 3.30
N GLU A 113 12.84 -6.92 3.65
CA GLU A 113 13.68 -6.08 2.76
C GLU A 113 14.94 -6.80 2.26
N ALA A 114 15.39 -7.80 3.01
CA ALA A 114 16.53 -8.65 2.66
C ALA A 114 16.13 -9.95 1.93
N ALA A 115 14.84 -10.15 1.63
CA ALA A 115 14.38 -11.35 0.93
C ALA A 115 15.08 -11.50 -0.43
N PRO A 116 15.58 -12.69 -0.78
CA PRO A 116 16.12 -12.95 -2.11
C PRO A 116 15.07 -12.76 -3.21
N GLU A 117 15.46 -12.25 -4.38
CA GLU A 117 14.58 -12.10 -5.56
C GLU A 117 13.74 -13.35 -5.84
N LYS A 118 14.36 -14.54 -5.75
CA LYS A 118 13.66 -15.82 -5.97
C LYS A 118 12.55 -16.08 -4.95
N VAL A 119 12.73 -15.66 -3.69
CA VAL A 119 11.70 -15.82 -2.64
C VAL A 119 10.52 -14.91 -2.95
N ILE A 120 10.80 -13.66 -3.32
CA ILE A 120 9.77 -12.69 -3.73
C ILE A 120 8.99 -13.23 -4.93
N GLY A 121 9.69 -13.64 -6.01
CA GLY A 121 9.06 -14.18 -7.20
C GLY A 121 8.20 -15.42 -6.93
N ASN A 122 8.70 -16.37 -6.15
CA ASN A 122 7.93 -17.57 -5.80
C ASN A 122 6.67 -17.22 -5.02
N GLY A 123 6.75 -16.28 -4.09
CA GLY A 123 5.60 -15.83 -3.30
C GLY A 123 4.53 -15.14 -4.16
N LEU A 124 4.95 -14.24 -5.04
CA LEU A 124 4.06 -13.56 -5.97
C LEU A 124 3.35 -14.57 -6.89
N HIS A 125 4.09 -15.53 -7.46
CA HIS A 125 3.51 -16.58 -8.31
C HIS A 125 2.58 -17.52 -7.54
N ALA A 126 2.86 -17.82 -6.26
CA ALA A 126 1.96 -18.62 -5.44
C ALA A 126 0.59 -17.93 -5.26
N LEU A 127 0.58 -16.62 -5.03
CA LEU A 127 -0.66 -15.83 -4.93
C LEU A 127 -1.40 -15.77 -6.29
N LEU A 128 -0.68 -15.48 -7.39
CA LEU A 128 -1.26 -15.47 -8.74
C LEU A 128 -1.90 -16.81 -9.10
N ASN A 129 -1.19 -17.92 -8.88
CA ASN A 129 -1.69 -19.27 -9.13
C ASN A 129 -2.90 -19.65 -8.28
N ALA A 130 -3.05 -19.01 -7.11
CA ALA A 130 -4.21 -19.17 -6.25
C ALA A 130 -5.41 -18.31 -6.66
N GLY A 131 -5.27 -17.47 -7.71
CA GLY A 131 -6.32 -16.59 -8.25
C GLY A 131 -6.37 -15.20 -7.63
N TYR A 132 -5.42 -14.86 -6.76
CA TYR A 132 -5.26 -13.51 -6.22
C TYR A 132 -4.41 -12.62 -7.15
N ILE A 133 -4.52 -11.31 -6.98
CA ILE A 133 -3.68 -10.33 -7.67
C ILE A 133 -2.79 -9.67 -6.62
N PRO A 134 -1.50 -10.03 -6.51
CA PRO A 134 -0.63 -9.44 -5.52
C PRO A 134 -0.33 -7.97 -5.86
N ILE A 135 -0.39 -7.12 -4.84
CA ILE A 135 0.17 -5.79 -4.82
C ILE A 135 1.49 -5.92 -4.05
N LEU A 136 2.61 -5.86 -4.75
CA LEU A 136 3.93 -5.88 -4.11
C LEU A 136 4.15 -4.53 -3.43
N ALA A 137 4.06 -4.52 -2.10
CA ALA A 137 4.24 -3.33 -1.28
C ALA A 137 5.67 -2.79 -1.42
N HIS A 138 5.81 -1.46 -1.45
CA HIS A 138 7.09 -0.73 -1.44
C HIS A 138 8.22 -1.42 -2.24
N VAL A 139 7.92 -1.74 -3.52
CA VAL A 139 8.81 -2.50 -4.44
C VAL A 139 10.24 -1.95 -4.49
N GLU A 140 10.42 -0.66 -4.29
CA GLU A 140 11.71 0.04 -4.32
C GLU A 140 12.59 -0.22 -3.09
N ARG A 141 12.05 -0.80 -1.99
CA ARG A 141 12.77 -1.03 -0.73
C ARG A 141 13.51 -2.38 -0.70
N TYR A 142 13.13 -3.35 -1.54
CA TYR A 142 13.78 -4.66 -1.54
C TYR A 142 15.20 -4.59 -2.09
N ARG A 143 16.19 -4.89 -1.23
CA ARG A 143 17.62 -4.81 -1.57
C ARG A 143 18.00 -5.73 -2.74
N SER A 144 17.39 -6.90 -2.83
CA SER A 144 17.62 -7.88 -3.90
C SER A 144 17.09 -7.42 -5.27
N LEU A 145 16.17 -6.44 -5.29
CA LEU A 145 15.60 -5.88 -6.51
C LEU A 145 16.28 -4.56 -6.95
N HIS A 146 17.22 -4.03 -6.19
CA HIS A 146 17.93 -2.81 -6.58
C HIS A 146 18.71 -3.04 -7.88
N GLY A 147 18.38 -2.24 -8.92
CA GLY A 147 18.96 -2.37 -10.26
C GLY A 147 18.48 -3.57 -11.08
N ARG A 148 17.63 -4.42 -10.52
CA ARG A 148 17.09 -5.62 -11.19
C ARG A 148 15.82 -5.30 -11.98
N ILE A 149 15.91 -4.32 -12.90
CA ILE A 149 14.75 -3.83 -13.66
C ILE A 149 14.05 -4.93 -14.43
N SER A 150 14.77 -5.84 -15.06
CA SER A 150 14.19 -6.96 -15.82
C SER A 150 13.36 -7.90 -14.94
N ALA A 151 13.78 -8.17 -13.70
CA ALA A 151 13.01 -8.99 -12.77
C ALA A 151 11.70 -8.28 -12.34
N ILE A 152 11.79 -6.97 -12.04
CA ILE A 152 10.60 -6.16 -11.70
C ILE A 152 9.64 -6.07 -12.88
N GLN A 153 10.16 -5.90 -14.11
CA GLN A 153 9.34 -5.94 -15.33
C GLN A 153 8.65 -7.29 -15.51
N ALA A 154 9.33 -8.40 -15.23
CA ALA A 154 8.72 -9.73 -15.31
C ALA A 154 7.53 -9.83 -14.35
N PHE A 155 7.67 -9.44 -13.07
CA PHE A 155 6.56 -9.42 -12.10
C PHE A 155 5.40 -8.56 -12.62
N TRP A 156 5.70 -7.37 -13.14
CA TRP A 156 4.69 -6.48 -13.69
C TRP A 156 3.95 -7.08 -14.90
N HIS A 157 4.64 -7.76 -15.80
CA HIS A 157 4.05 -8.47 -16.95
C HIS A 157 3.22 -9.68 -16.53
N ASP A 158 3.61 -10.36 -15.45
CA ASP A 158 2.87 -11.49 -14.87
C ASP A 158 1.55 -11.05 -14.19
N GLY A 159 1.30 -9.75 -14.09
CA GLY A 159 0.06 -9.20 -13.54
C GLY A 159 0.18 -8.70 -12.10
N VAL A 160 1.36 -8.72 -11.50
CA VAL A 160 1.62 -8.10 -10.20
C VAL A 160 1.43 -6.59 -10.29
N VAL A 161 0.78 -6.00 -9.30
CA VAL A 161 0.67 -4.56 -9.12
C VAL A 161 1.86 -4.08 -8.30
N LEU A 162 2.57 -3.06 -8.79
CA LEU A 162 3.76 -2.52 -8.12
C LEU A 162 3.41 -1.22 -7.37
N GLN A 163 3.42 -1.28 -6.05
CA GLN A 163 3.21 -0.13 -5.16
C GLN A 163 4.56 0.41 -4.70
N ALA A 164 4.70 1.73 -4.68
CA ALA A 164 5.83 2.43 -4.09
C ALA A 164 5.37 3.41 -3.00
N ASP A 165 6.26 3.69 -2.04
CA ASP A 165 5.99 4.63 -0.97
C ASP A 165 6.24 6.06 -1.39
N THR A 166 5.36 6.98 -0.97
CA THR A 166 5.50 8.41 -1.29
C THR A 166 6.82 9.00 -0.80
N GLN A 167 7.26 8.64 0.40
CA GLN A 167 8.50 9.13 0.99
C GLN A 167 9.75 8.65 0.25
N SER A 168 9.69 7.54 -0.47
CA SER A 168 10.80 7.01 -1.26
C SER A 168 11.23 7.97 -2.38
N LEU A 169 10.34 8.84 -2.86
CA LEU A 169 10.70 9.91 -3.81
C LEU A 169 11.63 10.98 -3.19
N PHE A 170 11.64 11.14 -1.85
CA PHE A 170 12.23 12.26 -1.12
C PHE A 170 13.30 11.86 -0.09
N ARG A 171 13.95 10.71 -0.25
CA ARG A 171 14.98 10.16 0.66
C ARG A 171 14.47 9.68 2.02
N GLY A 172 13.17 9.51 2.23
CA GLY A 172 12.65 8.99 3.50
C GLY A 172 13.30 7.68 3.94
N PHE A 173 13.66 6.82 2.96
CA PHE A 173 14.35 5.54 3.18
C PHE A 173 15.79 5.51 2.61
N GLY A 174 16.39 6.68 2.41
CA GLY A 174 17.77 6.81 1.93
C GLY A 174 17.93 6.94 0.43
N LEU A 175 19.18 7.20 0.01
CA LEU A 175 19.50 7.58 -1.37
C LEU A 175 19.34 6.44 -2.39
N LEU A 176 19.62 5.20 -1.98
CA LEU A 176 19.51 4.04 -2.90
C LEU A 176 18.06 3.76 -3.21
N VAL A 177 17.18 3.76 -2.19
CA VAL A 177 15.73 3.59 -2.34
C VAL A 177 15.15 4.71 -3.20
N GLN A 178 15.55 5.97 -2.96
CA GLN A 178 15.10 7.09 -3.79
C GLN A 178 15.50 6.92 -5.27
N ARG A 179 16.72 6.50 -5.54
CA ARG A 179 17.19 6.27 -6.92
C ARG A 179 16.39 5.16 -7.59
N GLN A 180 16.13 4.06 -6.88
CA GLN A 180 15.33 2.95 -7.36
C GLN A 180 13.90 3.40 -7.67
N CYS A 181 13.24 4.05 -6.70
CA CYS A 181 11.88 4.58 -6.86
C CYS A 181 11.77 5.50 -8.10
N ARG A 182 12.65 6.48 -8.21
CA ARG A 182 12.67 7.41 -9.35
C ARG A 182 12.95 6.73 -10.68
N LYS A 183 13.79 5.68 -10.68
CA LYS A 183 14.06 4.88 -11.88
C LYS A 183 12.84 4.09 -12.31
N LEU A 184 12.17 3.39 -11.37
CA LEU A 184 10.94 2.66 -11.65
C LEU A 184 9.83 3.59 -12.14
N LEU A 185 9.65 4.74 -11.49
CA LEU A 185 8.69 5.76 -11.92
C LEU A 185 8.96 6.24 -13.36
N SER A 186 10.22 6.49 -13.71
CA SER A 186 10.60 6.95 -15.06
C SER A 186 10.42 5.88 -16.15
N LEU A 187 10.29 4.62 -15.77
CA LEU A 187 10.06 3.49 -16.67
C LEU A 187 8.58 3.07 -16.73
N GLY A 188 7.68 3.75 -15.98
CA GLY A 188 6.28 3.37 -15.89
C GLY A 188 6.03 2.06 -15.13
N LEU A 189 6.99 1.66 -14.27
CA LEU A 189 6.94 0.40 -13.51
C LEU A 189 6.38 0.59 -12.09
N ILE A 190 5.71 1.71 -11.80
CA ILE A 190 4.93 1.92 -10.58
C ILE A 190 3.48 2.05 -11.00
N ASP A 191 2.61 1.22 -10.45
CA ASP A 191 1.18 1.24 -10.72
C ASP A 191 0.41 2.18 -9.80
N LEU A 192 0.89 2.36 -8.54
CA LEU A 192 0.34 3.30 -7.58
C LEU A 192 1.35 3.69 -6.50
N PHE A 193 1.12 4.86 -5.91
CA PHE A 193 1.78 5.31 -4.70
C PHE A 193 0.82 5.22 -3.51
N SER A 194 1.37 4.89 -2.33
CA SER A 194 0.70 4.97 -1.04
C SER A 194 1.66 5.51 0.01
N SER A 195 1.14 5.95 1.16
CA SER A 195 1.98 6.58 2.16
C SER A 195 2.81 5.59 2.96
N ASP A 196 2.28 4.41 3.22
CA ASP A 196 2.78 3.46 4.22
C ASP A 196 2.99 4.17 5.58
N ALA A 197 2.03 5.07 5.93
CA ALA A 197 2.14 5.91 7.10
C ALA A 197 1.88 5.14 8.39
N HIS A 198 2.73 5.42 9.40
CA HIS A 198 2.67 4.80 10.72
C HIS A 198 2.52 5.82 11.85
N ASN A 199 2.80 7.09 11.57
CA ASN A 199 2.72 8.19 12.54
C ASN A 199 2.72 9.55 11.81
N CYS A 200 2.60 10.65 12.56
CA CYS A 200 2.59 12.01 12.01
C CYS A 200 4.00 12.64 11.85
N THR A 201 5.08 11.93 12.19
CA THR A 201 6.42 12.53 12.25
C THR A 201 7.41 11.93 11.26
N SER A 202 7.83 10.69 11.48
CA SER A 202 8.84 10.01 10.65
C SER A 202 8.27 9.32 9.42
N ARG A 203 7.00 8.87 9.49
CA ARG A 203 6.28 8.21 8.40
C ARG A 203 4.85 8.77 8.29
N PRO A 204 4.70 10.08 7.90
CA PRO A 204 3.41 10.74 7.81
C PRO A 204 2.62 10.34 6.56
N PRO A 205 1.27 10.54 6.55
CA PRO A 205 0.40 10.24 5.42
C PRO A 205 0.49 11.31 4.32
N GLU A 206 1.62 11.42 3.64
CA GLU A 206 1.93 12.48 2.67
C GLU A 206 1.67 12.06 1.20
N MET A 207 0.42 12.05 0.77
CA MET A 207 0.08 11.80 -0.64
C MET A 207 0.23 13.03 -1.54
N LEU A 208 -0.05 14.24 -1.03
CA LEU A 208 -0.08 15.47 -1.83
C LEU A 208 1.29 15.85 -2.38
N THR A 209 2.34 15.72 -1.58
CA THR A 209 3.71 16.02 -1.99
C THR A 209 4.16 15.13 -3.14
N CYS A 210 3.80 13.84 -3.09
CA CYS A 210 4.04 12.87 -4.16
C CYS A 210 3.27 13.24 -5.43
N PHE A 211 1.97 13.51 -5.32
CA PHE A 211 1.13 13.95 -6.44
C PHE A 211 1.72 15.19 -7.13
N ASN A 212 2.07 16.21 -6.38
CA ASN A 212 2.62 17.46 -6.90
C ASN A 212 3.96 17.25 -7.62
N TYR A 213 4.83 16.38 -7.07
CA TYR A 213 6.10 16.03 -7.70
C TYR A 213 5.88 15.35 -9.06
N ILE A 214 4.99 14.36 -9.14
CA ILE A 214 4.71 13.61 -10.37
C ILE A 214 4.03 14.51 -11.39
N SER A 215 3.02 15.29 -10.97
CA SER A 215 2.30 16.22 -11.82
C SER A 215 3.22 17.25 -12.47
N LYS A 216 4.16 17.81 -11.69
CA LYS A 216 5.13 18.81 -12.20
C LYS A 216 6.17 18.19 -13.12
N LYS A 217 6.62 16.95 -12.83
CA LYS A 217 7.74 16.34 -13.54
C LYS A 217 7.31 15.57 -14.79
N TYR A 218 6.10 15.03 -14.80
CA TYR A 218 5.54 14.24 -15.90
C TYR A 218 4.23 14.85 -16.41
N SER A 219 3.09 14.52 -15.78
CA SER A 219 1.80 15.11 -16.11
C SER A 219 0.82 14.99 -14.94
N ALA A 220 -0.23 15.82 -14.94
CA ALA A 220 -1.32 15.73 -13.97
C ALA A 220 -2.10 14.41 -14.11
N ASP A 221 -2.30 13.92 -15.34
CA ASP A 221 -3.00 12.65 -15.60
C ASP A 221 -2.23 11.46 -15.04
N TYR A 222 -0.91 11.45 -15.21
CA TYR A 222 -0.06 10.40 -14.65
C TYR A 222 -0.05 10.44 -13.11
N ALA A 223 0.03 11.64 -12.52
CA ALA A 223 -0.08 11.79 -11.07
C ALA A 223 -1.45 11.32 -10.56
N ALA A 224 -2.55 11.68 -11.25
CA ALA A 224 -3.89 11.23 -10.89
C ALA A 224 -4.04 9.71 -11.01
N ALA A 225 -3.44 9.10 -12.02
CA ALA A 225 -3.45 7.66 -12.17
C ALA A 225 -2.77 6.96 -10.99
N LEU A 226 -1.56 7.40 -10.62
CA LEU A 226 -0.74 6.73 -9.58
C LEU A 226 -1.17 7.06 -8.14
N CYS A 227 -1.73 8.26 -7.89
CA CYS A 227 -2.08 8.70 -6.53
C CYS A 227 -3.59 8.68 -6.25
N CYS A 228 -4.41 8.20 -7.21
CA CYS A 228 -5.86 8.18 -7.05
C CYS A 228 -6.53 7.06 -7.86
N ASN A 229 -6.50 7.14 -9.21
CA ASN A 229 -7.39 6.34 -10.04
C ASN A 229 -7.13 4.84 -9.93
N ASN A 230 -5.87 4.39 -9.96
CA ASN A 230 -5.52 2.99 -9.84
C ASN A 230 -5.88 2.42 -8.46
N ALA A 231 -5.68 3.19 -7.40
CA ALA A 231 -6.11 2.82 -6.05
C ALA A 231 -7.64 2.62 -5.99
N ILE A 232 -8.43 3.53 -6.55
CA ILE A 232 -9.89 3.40 -6.62
C ILE A 232 -10.30 2.17 -7.43
N ARG A 233 -9.69 1.95 -8.59
CA ARG A 233 -9.99 0.79 -9.45
C ARG A 233 -9.80 -0.53 -8.71
N LEU A 234 -8.66 -0.70 -8.04
CA LEU A 234 -8.39 -1.95 -7.30
C LEU A 234 -9.32 -2.14 -6.09
N LEU A 235 -9.72 -1.06 -5.40
CA LEU A 235 -10.71 -1.11 -4.32
C LEU A 235 -12.09 -1.60 -4.80
N HIS A 236 -12.41 -1.40 -6.08
CA HIS A 236 -13.62 -1.92 -6.73
C HIS A 236 -13.41 -3.24 -7.47
N GLY A 237 -12.22 -3.87 -7.37
CA GLY A 237 -11.90 -5.12 -8.04
C GLY A 237 -11.65 -5.00 -9.54
N GLU A 238 -11.51 -3.77 -10.04
CA GLU A 238 -11.21 -3.49 -11.44
C GLU A 238 -9.71 -3.60 -11.72
N THR A 239 -9.34 -3.87 -12.99
CA THR A 239 -7.94 -3.90 -13.42
C THR A 239 -7.31 -2.51 -13.34
N VAL A 240 -6.14 -2.40 -12.71
CA VAL A 240 -5.37 -1.15 -12.70
C VAL A 240 -4.87 -0.80 -14.10
N ARG A 241 -4.79 0.50 -14.38
CA ARG A 241 -4.28 0.98 -15.66
C ARG A 241 -2.75 0.97 -15.63
N LYS A 242 -2.11 0.39 -16.66
CA LYS A 242 -0.65 0.24 -16.77
C LYS A 242 -0.05 0.94 -18.01
N ASP A 243 -0.87 1.51 -18.88
CA ASP A 243 -0.50 2.09 -20.18
C ASP A 243 -0.39 3.63 -20.08
N PHE A 244 0.72 4.13 -19.52
CA PHE A 244 0.97 5.57 -19.35
C PHE A 244 2.02 6.16 -20.29
N PHE A 245 2.75 5.29 -21.02
CA PHE A 245 3.81 5.67 -21.95
C PHE A 245 3.68 4.91 -23.26
#